data_1036f57e061f9c121491610d15cece13
#
_entry.id   1036f57e061f9c121491610d15cece13
#
_cell.length_a   1.000
_cell.length_b   1.000
_cell.length_c   1.000
_cell.angle_alpha   90.00
_cell.angle_beta   90.00
_cell.angle_gamma   90.00
#
_symmetry.space_group_name_H-M   'P 1'
#
loop_
_entity.id
_entity.type
_entity.pdbx_description
1 polymer ?
#
loop_
_entity_poly.entity_id
_entity_poly.type
_entity_poly.pdbx_seq_one_letter_code
_entity_poly.pdbx_strand_id
1 'polypeptide(L)'
;SGRAVRDGFLAAALAEPADIRPRIEIEDTAAAGAAAAFQLALDAGATAMAGPLAKEDIASLVAARQLPVPTLALNSIPLTSTPPFLFQFALDPEQEARAVARRIAGDGHIRGIALFPNNGWGERLRAAFTEELGATGVELTAVQSYEPSAADFSSPLRAALGRFGGAADRPAKGKEAPRRDPVLEAQEGPQFVFIAAS
;
A
#
# COMPACT_ATOMS: atom_id res chain seq x y z
N SER A 1 11.88 7.55 12.25
CA SER A 1 11.32 7.79 10.89
C SER A 1 11.13 9.28 10.58
N GLY A 2 10.75 10.13 11.52
CA GLY A 2 10.52 11.56 11.29
C GLY A 2 11.72 12.31 10.68
N ARG A 3 12.94 11.99 11.09
CA ARG A 3 14.17 12.58 10.52
C ARG A 3 14.32 12.26 9.03
N ALA A 4 14.07 11.01 8.62
CA ALA A 4 14.20 10.62 7.22
C ALA A 4 13.16 11.34 6.33
N VAL A 5 11.94 11.52 6.82
CA VAL A 5 10.90 12.29 6.12
C VAL A 5 11.32 13.75 5.97
N ARG A 6 11.77 14.37 7.07
CA ARG A 6 12.30 15.75 7.05
C ARG A 6 13.44 15.90 6.05
N ASP A 7 14.44 15.02 6.12
CA ASP A 7 15.63 15.11 5.28
C ASP A 7 15.29 14.91 3.80
N GLY A 8 14.36 14.00 3.48
CA GLY A 8 13.84 13.81 2.12
C GLY A 8 13.07 15.05 1.61
N PHE A 9 12.23 15.64 2.47
CA PHE A 9 11.49 16.87 2.13
C PHE A 9 12.44 18.05 1.85
N LEU A 10 13.45 18.22 2.70
CA LEU A 10 14.47 19.27 2.50
C LEU A 10 15.30 19.02 1.25
N ALA A 11 15.69 17.76 0.98
CA ALA A 11 16.45 17.42 -0.22
C ALA A 11 15.64 17.76 -1.50
N ALA A 12 14.35 17.43 -1.52
CA ALA A 12 13.47 17.78 -2.63
C ALA A 12 13.36 19.29 -2.82
N ALA A 13 13.12 20.04 -1.74
CA ALA A 13 13.02 21.49 -1.82
C ALA A 13 14.33 22.17 -2.23
N LEU A 14 15.48 21.64 -1.81
CA LEU A 14 16.78 22.16 -2.20
C LEU A 14 17.15 21.84 -3.67
N ALA A 15 16.51 20.85 -4.27
CA ALA A 15 16.68 20.55 -5.69
C ALA A 15 15.94 21.55 -6.59
N GLU A 16 14.96 22.29 -6.06
CA GLU A 16 14.26 23.33 -6.82
C GLU A 16 15.17 24.54 -7.09
N PRO A 17 15.00 25.23 -8.23
CA PRO A 17 15.67 26.50 -8.51
C PRO A 17 15.48 27.52 -7.39
N ALA A 18 16.51 28.31 -7.11
CA ALA A 18 16.50 29.23 -5.95
C ALA A 18 15.41 30.30 -6.00
N ASP A 19 14.97 30.72 -7.18
CA ASP A 19 13.94 31.73 -7.42
C ASP A 19 12.51 31.26 -7.15
N ILE A 20 12.27 29.95 -7.18
CA ILE A 20 10.95 29.34 -6.89
C ILE A 20 10.94 28.52 -5.60
N ARG A 21 12.10 28.40 -4.94
CA ARG A 21 12.23 27.61 -3.71
C ARG A 21 11.45 28.22 -2.57
N PRO A 22 10.52 27.48 -1.94
CA PRO A 22 9.81 27.99 -0.76
C PRO A 22 10.76 28.15 0.42
N ARG A 23 10.48 29.13 1.26
CA ARG A 23 11.09 29.18 2.59
C ARG A 23 10.50 28.06 3.45
N ILE A 24 11.34 27.24 4.02
CA ILE A 24 10.94 26.12 4.87
C ILE A 24 11.36 26.39 6.30
N GLU A 25 10.43 26.26 7.22
CA GLU A 25 10.67 26.21 8.66
C GLU A 25 10.27 24.83 9.19
N ILE A 26 10.95 24.35 10.19
CA ILE A 26 10.76 23.02 10.76
C ILE A 26 10.46 23.17 12.24
N GLU A 27 9.28 22.71 12.65
CA GLU A 27 8.84 22.69 14.02
C GLU A 27 8.85 21.24 14.57
N ASP A 28 9.39 21.07 15.78
CA ASP A 28 9.44 19.77 16.44
C ASP A 28 8.19 19.53 17.29
N THR A 29 7.30 18.67 16.81
CA THR A 29 6.08 18.31 17.55
C THR A 29 6.35 17.52 18.82
N ALA A 30 7.51 16.88 18.95
CA ALA A 30 7.84 16.12 20.15
C ALA A 30 8.13 17.02 21.37
N ALA A 31 8.62 18.23 21.14
CA ALA A 31 8.97 19.15 22.20
C ALA A 31 7.76 19.91 22.78
N ALA A 32 6.87 20.38 21.92
CA ALA A 32 5.77 21.29 22.29
C ALA A 32 4.38 20.68 22.09
N GLY A 33 4.28 19.54 21.44
CA GLY A 33 3.03 18.96 20.94
C GLY A 33 2.61 19.56 19.61
N ALA A 34 1.79 18.85 18.86
CA ALA A 34 1.42 19.23 17.50
C ALA A 34 0.68 20.57 17.42
N ALA A 35 -0.23 20.84 18.35
CA ALA A 35 -1.01 22.08 18.35
C ALA A 35 -0.13 23.32 18.57
N ALA A 36 0.83 23.25 19.49
CA ALA A 36 1.73 24.38 19.77
C ALA A 36 2.74 24.57 18.61
N ALA A 37 3.31 23.50 18.06
CA ALA A 37 4.18 23.56 16.89
C ALA A 37 3.44 24.16 15.68
N PHE A 38 2.19 23.78 15.48
CA PHE A 38 1.34 24.31 14.41
C PHE A 38 1.09 25.82 14.59
N GLN A 39 0.80 26.25 15.82
CA GLN A 39 0.60 27.66 16.11
C GLN A 39 1.88 28.48 15.92
N LEU A 40 3.04 27.96 16.35
CA LEU A 40 4.33 28.62 16.11
C LEU A 40 4.59 28.83 14.61
N ALA A 41 4.32 27.82 13.80
CA ALA A 41 4.47 27.94 12.35
C ALA A 41 3.51 29.01 11.76
N LEU A 42 2.25 29.08 12.23
CA LEU A 42 1.30 30.11 11.81
C LEU A 42 1.79 31.53 12.21
N ASP A 43 2.28 31.68 13.44
CA ASP A 43 2.81 32.97 13.93
C ASP A 43 4.06 33.40 13.16
N ALA A 44 4.84 32.43 12.66
CA ALA A 44 5.98 32.69 11.75
C ALA A 44 5.55 32.99 10.31
N GLY A 45 4.25 32.93 10.00
CA GLY A 45 3.69 33.29 8.70
C GLY A 45 3.62 32.12 7.71
N ALA A 46 3.57 30.90 8.18
CA ALA A 46 3.39 29.75 7.30
C ALA A 46 2.05 29.83 6.55
N THR A 47 2.10 29.64 5.24
CA THR A 47 0.94 29.65 4.33
C THR A 47 0.49 28.26 3.92
N ALA A 48 1.29 27.24 4.20
CA ALA A 48 0.99 25.83 4.02
C ALA A 48 1.83 24.99 5.00
N MET A 49 1.36 23.79 5.33
CA MET A 49 2.04 22.90 6.27
C MET A 49 2.15 21.48 5.72
N ALA A 50 3.31 20.84 5.94
CA ALA A 50 3.55 19.44 5.68
C ALA A 50 3.85 18.72 7.01
N GLY A 51 2.95 17.85 7.43
CA GLY A 51 2.89 17.20 8.73
C GLY A 51 1.51 17.40 9.37
N PRO A 52 1.28 16.83 10.55
CA PRO A 52 2.18 15.95 11.30
C PRO A 52 2.26 14.53 10.72
N LEU A 53 3.18 13.73 11.29
CA LEU A 53 3.40 12.33 10.90
C LEU A 53 2.63 11.34 11.80
N ALA A 54 2.42 11.68 13.06
CA ALA A 54 1.72 10.83 14.00
C ALA A 54 0.19 10.97 13.85
N LYS A 55 -0.54 9.84 13.91
CA LYS A 55 -2.00 9.82 13.78
C LYS A 55 -2.70 10.60 14.90
N GLU A 56 -2.16 10.49 16.09
CA GLU A 56 -2.64 11.18 17.30
C GLU A 56 -2.53 12.71 17.14
N ASP A 57 -1.46 13.18 16.53
CA ASP A 57 -1.24 14.58 16.24
C ASP A 57 -2.25 15.12 15.21
N ILE A 58 -2.51 14.33 14.15
CA ILE A 58 -3.54 14.68 13.16
C ILE A 58 -4.91 14.77 13.83
N ALA A 59 -5.27 13.77 14.64
CA ALA A 59 -6.54 13.73 15.35
C ALA A 59 -6.70 14.94 16.29
N SER A 60 -5.63 15.32 16.99
CA SER A 60 -5.58 16.48 17.88
C SER A 60 -5.84 17.80 17.12
N LEU A 61 -5.17 18.01 15.99
CA LEU A 61 -5.35 19.22 15.16
C LEU A 61 -6.77 19.30 14.59
N VAL A 62 -7.32 18.18 14.12
CA VAL A 62 -8.69 18.12 13.60
C VAL A 62 -9.71 18.43 14.69
N ALA A 63 -9.54 17.84 15.90
CA ALA A 63 -10.42 18.07 17.04
C ALA A 63 -10.39 19.55 17.50
N ALA A 64 -9.22 20.17 17.47
CA ALA A 64 -9.04 21.57 17.83
C ALA A 64 -9.53 22.56 16.73
N ARG A 65 -9.90 22.06 15.55
CA ARG A 65 -10.27 22.87 14.36
C ARG A 65 -9.22 23.91 13.98
N GLN A 66 -7.95 23.62 14.20
CA GLN A 66 -6.81 24.50 13.98
C GLN A 66 -6.16 24.26 12.62
N LEU A 67 -6.91 24.39 11.54
CA LEU A 67 -6.40 24.19 10.17
C LEU A 67 -6.79 25.37 9.28
N PRO A 68 -6.26 26.59 9.55
CA PRO A 68 -6.58 27.78 8.77
C PRO A 68 -5.82 27.85 7.43
N VAL A 69 -4.80 26.99 7.22
CA VAL A 69 -4.00 26.92 6.00
C VAL A 69 -3.98 25.49 5.45
N PRO A 70 -3.71 25.31 4.15
CA PRO A 70 -3.53 23.99 3.57
C PRO A 70 -2.51 23.16 4.36
N THR A 71 -2.95 22.00 4.83
CA THR A 71 -2.17 21.11 5.68
C THR A 71 -2.14 19.73 5.07
N LEU A 72 -0.95 19.29 4.64
CA LEU A 72 -0.70 17.93 4.15
C LEU A 72 -0.26 17.06 5.33
N ALA A 73 -1.19 16.38 5.98
CA ALA A 73 -0.86 15.37 6.98
C ALA A 73 -0.12 14.19 6.31
N LEU A 74 0.99 13.79 6.91
CA LEU A 74 1.85 12.70 6.38
C LEU A 74 1.47 11.32 6.94
N ASN A 75 0.20 11.17 7.26
CA ASN A 75 -0.45 9.93 7.66
C ASN A 75 -1.96 10.07 7.41
N SER A 76 -2.71 8.99 7.61
CA SER A 76 -4.17 9.00 7.48
C SER A 76 -4.86 8.54 8.76
N ILE A 77 -5.98 9.19 9.06
CA ILE A 77 -6.93 8.80 10.08
C ILE A 77 -8.34 8.73 9.46
N PRO A 78 -9.21 7.84 9.96
CA PRO A 78 -10.60 7.83 9.53
C PRO A 78 -11.31 9.09 10.03
N LEU A 79 -12.01 9.77 9.14
CA LEU A 79 -12.78 10.98 9.44
C LEU A 79 -14.20 10.83 8.92
N THR A 80 -15.19 11.23 9.73
CA THR A 80 -16.59 11.33 9.31
C THR A 80 -16.80 12.49 8.33
N SER A 81 -16.00 13.55 8.45
CA SER A 81 -15.99 14.71 7.56
C SER A 81 -14.57 15.26 7.52
N THR A 82 -14.05 15.47 6.33
CA THR A 82 -12.69 16.02 6.14
C THR A 82 -12.75 17.55 6.23
N PRO A 83 -11.95 18.17 7.10
CA PRO A 83 -11.81 19.65 7.13
C PRO A 83 -11.35 20.20 5.76
N PRO A 84 -11.79 21.41 5.36
CA PRO A 84 -11.54 21.97 4.02
C PRO A 84 -10.06 22.06 3.61
N PHE A 85 -9.17 22.29 4.58
CA PHE A 85 -7.74 22.46 4.34
C PHE A 85 -6.89 21.25 4.75
N LEU A 86 -7.51 20.13 5.10
CA LEU A 86 -6.78 18.92 5.43
C LEU A 86 -6.66 18.00 4.20
N PHE A 87 -5.43 17.70 3.85
CA PHE A 87 -5.07 16.69 2.87
C PHE A 87 -4.32 15.58 3.61
N GLN A 88 -4.65 14.34 3.37
CA GLN A 88 -3.99 13.20 4.00
C GLN A 88 -3.19 12.44 2.96
N PHE A 89 -1.91 12.22 3.23
CA PHE A 89 -1.01 11.42 2.42
C PHE A 89 -0.38 10.34 3.30
N ALA A 90 -0.69 9.09 3.04
CA ALA A 90 -0.11 7.96 3.76
C ALA A 90 0.35 6.90 2.75
N LEU A 91 1.44 6.24 3.09
CA LEU A 91 1.78 4.94 2.51
C LEU A 91 0.92 3.91 3.26
N ASP A 92 -0.29 3.74 2.79
CA ASP A 92 -1.27 2.82 3.36
C ASP A 92 -1.25 1.52 2.52
N PRO A 93 -0.69 0.43 3.06
CA PRO A 93 -0.53 -0.81 2.31
C PRO A 93 -1.87 -1.39 1.83
N GLU A 94 -2.96 -1.18 2.57
CA GLU A 94 -4.30 -1.59 2.18
C GLU A 94 -4.79 -0.80 0.95
N GLN A 95 -4.48 0.50 0.87
CA GLN A 95 -4.79 1.32 -0.32
C GLN A 95 -3.94 0.93 -1.53
N GLU A 96 -2.67 0.59 -1.31
CA GLU A 96 -1.80 0.05 -2.36
C GLU A 96 -2.35 -1.27 -2.89
N ALA A 97 -2.76 -2.18 -2.00
CA ALA A 97 -3.37 -3.46 -2.38
C ALA A 97 -4.64 -3.25 -3.21
N ARG A 98 -5.52 -2.31 -2.82
CA ARG A 98 -6.70 -1.94 -3.62
C ARG A 98 -6.32 -1.32 -4.98
N ALA A 99 -5.30 -0.46 -5.01
CA ALA A 99 -4.85 0.15 -6.27
C ALA A 99 -4.32 -0.90 -7.25
N VAL A 100 -3.56 -1.89 -6.76
CA VAL A 100 -3.07 -3.02 -7.57
C VAL A 100 -4.25 -3.87 -8.05
N ALA A 101 -5.24 -4.15 -7.20
CA ALA A 101 -6.45 -4.90 -7.58
C ALA A 101 -7.20 -4.20 -8.72
N ARG A 102 -7.42 -2.88 -8.62
CA ARG A 102 -8.03 -2.08 -9.71
C ARG A 102 -7.19 -2.11 -10.99
N ARG A 103 -5.88 -2.06 -10.87
CA ARG A 103 -4.97 -2.12 -12.02
C ARG A 103 -5.07 -3.46 -12.73
N ILE A 104 -5.07 -4.58 -11.99
CA ILE A 104 -5.24 -5.94 -12.53
C ILE A 104 -6.55 -6.03 -13.33
N ALA A 105 -7.65 -5.55 -12.78
CA ALA A 105 -8.93 -5.53 -13.47
C ALA A 105 -8.93 -4.62 -14.71
N GLY A 106 -8.32 -3.43 -14.60
CA GLY A 106 -8.19 -2.47 -15.69
C GLY A 106 -7.33 -2.98 -16.87
N ASP A 107 -6.37 -3.85 -16.58
CA ASP A 107 -5.56 -4.52 -17.61
C ASP A 107 -6.28 -5.72 -18.25
N GLY A 108 -7.52 -6.03 -17.83
CA GLY A 108 -8.35 -7.07 -18.41
C GLY A 108 -8.06 -8.48 -17.89
N HIS A 109 -7.31 -8.61 -16.81
CA HIS A 109 -7.10 -9.90 -16.17
C HIS A 109 -8.36 -10.34 -15.43
N ILE A 110 -8.74 -11.60 -15.59
CA ILE A 110 -9.98 -12.15 -15.01
C ILE A 110 -9.72 -13.21 -13.93
N ARG A 111 -8.49 -13.73 -13.81
CA ARG A 111 -8.14 -14.72 -12.79
C ARG A 111 -6.66 -14.75 -12.47
N GLY A 112 -6.36 -15.04 -11.22
CA GLY A 112 -4.98 -15.13 -10.76
C GLY A 112 -4.84 -15.77 -9.39
N ILE A 113 -3.64 -15.70 -8.85
CA ILE A 113 -3.31 -16.21 -7.52
C ILE A 113 -2.72 -15.11 -6.66
N ALA A 114 -2.85 -15.25 -5.34
CA ALA A 114 -2.32 -14.28 -4.39
C ALA A 114 -1.60 -14.97 -3.22
N LEU A 115 -0.48 -14.38 -2.80
CA LEU A 115 0.29 -14.80 -1.65
C LEU A 115 0.39 -13.64 -0.65
N PHE A 116 0.11 -13.94 0.63
CA PHE A 116 0.16 -12.96 1.72
C PHE A 116 0.99 -13.50 2.88
N PRO A 117 1.71 -12.64 3.62
CA PRO A 117 2.38 -13.06 4.84
C PRO A 117 1.35 -13.49 5.90
N ASN A 118 1.69 -14.50 6.70
CA ASN A 118 0.82 -15.08 7.74
C ASN A 118 0.86 -14.27 9.06
N ASN A 119 0.69 -12.97 8.97
CA ASN A 119 0.63 -12.06 10.11
C ASN A 119 -0.52 -11.06 9.96
N GLY A 120 -0.77 -10.26 11.01
CA GLY A 120 -1.87 -9.31 11.01
C GLY A 120 -1.79 -8.24 9.90
N TRP A 121 -0.58 -7.91 9.41
CA TRP A 121 -0.40 -7.04 8.25
C TRP A 121 -0.88 -7.73 6.96
N GLY A 122 -0.47 -8.98 6.74
CA GLY A 122 -0.89 -9.76 5.57
C GLY A 122 -2.40 -10.02 5.55
N GLU A 123 -3.03 -10.21 6.71
CA GLU A 123 -4.49 -10.38 6.80
C GLU A 123 -5.25 -9.11 6.36
N ARG A 124 -4.80 -7.92 6.77
CA ARG A 124 -5.41 -6.66 6.34
C ARG A 124 -5.26 -6.43 4.84
N LEU A 125 -4.06 -6.69 4.30
CA LEU A 125 -3.80 -6.61 2.85
C LEU A 125 -4.67 -7.59 2.07
N ARG A 126 -4.77 -8.84 2.54
CA ARG A 126 -5.63 -9.85 1.94
C ARG A 126 -7.08 -9.39 1.90
N ALA A 127 -7.60 -8.88 3.01
CA ALA A 127 -8.96 -8.38 3.08
C ALA A 127 -9.19 -7.24 2.06
N ALA A 128 -8.32 -6.23 2.05
CA ALA A 128 -8.41 -5.09 1.15
C ALA A 128 -8.31 -5.49 -0.34
N PHE A 129 -7.37 -6.38 -0.66
CA PHE A 129 -7.15 -6.85 -2.02
C PHE A 129 -8.32 -7.71 -2.53
N THR A 130 -8.81 -8.66 -1.72
CA THR A 130 -9.89 -9.56 -2.12
C THR A 130 -11.24 -8.84 -2.21
N GLU A 131 -11.50 -7.87 -1.32
CA GLU A 131 -12.68 -7.02 -1.36
C GLU A 131 -12.73 -6.23 -2.69
N GLU A 132 -11.65 -5.58 -3.04
CA GLU A 132 -11.56 -4.77 -4.26
C GLU A 132 -11.67 -5.63 -5.53
N LEU A 133 -10.98 -6.79 -5.59
CA LEU A 133 -11.11 -7.71 -6.71
C LEU A 133 -12.53 -8.26 -6.85
N GLY A 134 -13.19 -8.60 -5.72
CA GLY A 134 -14.58 -9.08 -5.73
C GLY A 134 -15.54 -8.09 -6.37
N ALA A 135 -15.32 -6.79 -6.20
CA ALA A 135 -16.11 -5.74 -6.84
C ALA A 135 -15.89 -5.65 -8.37
N THR A 136 -14.79 -6.18 -8.89
CA THR A 136 -14.45 -6.13 -10.33
C THR A 136 -14.79 -7.41 -11.10
N GLY A 137 -15.15 -8.48 -10.41
CA GLY A 137 -15.41 -9.78 -11.01
C GLY A 137 -14.17 -10.60 -11.36
N VAL A 138 -12.98 -10.17 -10.92
CA VAL A 138 -11.72 -10.92 -11.06
C VAL A 138 -11.67 -12.02 -10.01
N GLU A 139 -11.36 -13.25 -10.42
CA GLU A 139 -11.33 -14.43 -9.56
C GLU A 139 -9.92 -14.72 -9.04
N LEU A 140 -9.81 -14.97 -7.73
CA LEU A 140 -8.62 -15.58 -7.14
C LEU A 140 -8.79 -17.10 -7.07
N THR A 141 -8.12 -17.79 -7.95
CA THR A 141 -8.19 -19.26 -8.05
C THR A 141 -7.39 -19.96 -6.94
N ALA A 142 -6.40 -19.27 -6.37
CA ALA A 142 -5.70 -19.71 -5.17
C ALA A 142 -5.23 -18.50 -4.34
N VAL A 143 -5.39 -18.64 -3.03
CA VAL A 143 -4.82 -17.72 -2.03
C VAL A 143 -3.98 -18.56 -1.08
N GLN A 144 -2.72 -18.18 -0.90
CA GLN A 144 -1.79 -18.86 0.00
C GLN A 144 -1.19 -17.87 1.00
N SER A 145 -0.91 -18.38 2.19
CA SER A 145 -0.12 -17.65 3.17
C SER A 145 1.32 -18.16 3.18
N TYR A 146 2.25 -17.27 3.49
CA TYR A 146 3.66 -17.60 3.64
C TYR A 146 4.25 -16.99 4.92
N GLU A 147 5.30 -17.63 5.44
CA GLU A 147 6.05 -17.13 6.59
C GLU A 147 7.07 -16.07 6.11
N PRO A 148 6.97 -14.79 6.56
CA PRO A 148 7.86 -13.73 6.08
C PRO A 148 9.34 -13.96 6.36
N SER A 149 9.65 -14.68 7.44
CA SER A 149 11.02 -15.03 7.85
C SER A 149 11.58 -16.26 7.15
N ALA A 150 10.79 -16.94 6.31
CA ALA A 150 11.25 -18.14 5.61
C ALA A 150 12.30 -17.77 4.55
N ALA A 151 13.37 -18.57 4.49
CA ALA A 151 14.40 -18.44 3.46
C ALA A 151 13.98 -19.05 2.12
N ASP A 152 12.94 -19.90 2.11
CA ASP A 152 12.43 -20.61 0.93
C ASP A 152 10.91 -20.45 0.80
N PHE A 153 10.49 -19.86 -0.28
CA PHE A 153 9.08 -19.65 -0.65
C PHE A 153 8.56 -20.69 -1.66
N SER A 154 9.34 -21.75 -1.94
CA SER A 154 8.96 -22.78 -2.92
C SER A 154 7.67 -23.51 -2.54
N SER A 155 7.45 -23.76 -1.24
CA SER A 155 6.27 -24.51 -0.76
C SER A 155 4.97 -23.73 -1.00
N PRO A 156 4.79 -22.49 -0.54
CA PRO A 156 3.56 -21.72 -0.82
C PRO A 156 3.37 -21.44 -2.31
N LEU A 157 4.44 -21.22 -3.06
CA LEU A 157 4.35 -21.05 -4.51
C LEU A 157 3.87 -22.30 -5.22
N ARG A 158 4.40 -23.48 -4.88
CA ARG A 158 3.92 -24.75 -5.44
C ARG A 158 2.48 -25.04 -5.05
N ALA A 159 2.08 -24.72 -3.82
CA ALA A 159 0.70 -24.86 -3.38
C ALA A 159 -0.26 -23.95 -4.16
N ALA A 160 0.17 -22.73 -4.46
CA ALA A 160 -0.61 -21.80 -5.26
C ALA A 160 -0.68 -22.21 -6.75
N LEU A 161 0.44 -22.62 -7.32
CA LEU A 161 0.58 -22.98 -8.73
C LEU A 161 0.17 -24.44 -9.01
N GLY A 162 0.22 -25.31 -8.02
CA GLY A 162 -0.04 -26.77 -8.18
C GLY A 162 -1.45 -27.11 -8.67
N ARG A 163 -2.39 -26.18 -8.55
CA ARG A 163 -3.74 -26.33 -9.15
C ARG A 163 -3.75 -26.10 -10.67
N PHE A 164 -2.71 -25.50 -11.22
CA PHE A 164 -2.59 -25.16 -12.64
C PHE A 164 -1.52 -25.98 -13.37
N GLY A 165 -0.53 -26.47 -12.66
CA GLY A 165 0.50 -27.34 -13.23
C GLY A 165 0.25 -28.78 -12.83
N GLY A 166 -0.14 -29.62 -13.74
CA GLY A 166 -0.28 -31.05 -13.56
C GLY A 166 1.02 -31.76 -13.17
N ALA A 167 1.80 -31.20 -12.23
CA ALA A 167 2.98 -31.84 -11.66
C ALA A 167 2.62 -32.95 -10.64
N ALA A 168 1.35 -33.02 -10.20
CA ALA A 168 0.86 -34.13 -9.37
C ALA A 168 0.50 -35.38 -10.17
N ASP A 169 0.39 -35.26 -11.50
CA ASP A 169 0.03 -36.38 -12.38
C ASP A 169 1.19 -36.72 -13.35
N ARG A 170 2.42 -36.83 -12.83
CA ARG A 170 3.43 -37.56 -13.59
C ARG A 170 3.06 -39.04 -13.49
N PRO A 171 2.56 -39.67 -14.57
CA PRO A 171 2.30 -41.08 -14.55
C PRO A 171 3.59 -41.81 -14.21
N ALA A 172 3.49 -42.80 -13.32
CA ALA A 172 4.55 -43.75 -13.08
C ALA A 172 5.08 -44.26 -14.42
N LYS A 173 6.40 -44.37 -14.55
CA LYS A 173 7.12 -44.80 -15.75
C LYS A 173 6.31 -45.75 -16.63
N GLY A 174 5.90 -45.30 -17.83
CA GLY A 174 5.36 -46.19 -18.86
C GLY A 174 4.00 -45.82 -19.48
N LYS A 175 3.33 -44.72 -19.07
CA LYS A 175 2.14 -44.22 -19.78
C LYS A 175 2.40 -42.84 -20.34
N GLU A 176 2.28 -42.71 -21.65
CA GLU A 176 2.32 -41.44 -22.37
C GLU A 176 1.16 -40.57 -21.84
N ALA A 177 1.49 -39.41 -21.23
CA ALA A 177 0.48 -38.44 -20.81
C ALA A 177 -0.24 -37.90 -22.06
N PRO A 178 -1.57 -37.71 -22.03
CA PRO A 178 -2.27 -37.08 -23.13
C PRO A 178 -1.63 -35.69 -23.36
N ARG A 179 -1.26 -35.42 -24.61
CA ARG A 179 -0.75 -34.08 -25.03
C ARG A 179 -1.88 -33.10 -24.84
N ARG A 180 -1.80 -32.31 -23.77
CA ARG A 180 -2.67 -31.12 -23.60
C ARG A 180 -2.23 -30.06 -24.58
N ASP A 181 -3.19 -29.39 -25.20
CA ASP A 181 -2.92 -28.28 -26.09
C ASP A 181 -2.33 -27.10 -25.28
N PRO A 182 -1.08 -26.66 -25.57
CA PRO A 182 -0.46 -25.58 -24.81
C PRO A 182 -1.26 -24.27 -24.87
N VAL A 183 -2.11 -24.08 -25.87
CA VAL A 183 -2.99 -22.91 -25.98
C VAL A 183 -4.14 -22.99 -24.96
N LEU A 184 -4.69 -24.19 -24.74
CA LEU A 184 -5.73 -24.41 -23.71
C LEU A 184 -5.17 -24.32 -22.30
N GLU A 185 -3.96 -24.84 -22.04
CA GLU A 185 -3.28 -24.67 -20.75
C GLU A 185 -2.96 -23.21 -20.43
N ALA A 186 -2.57 -22.40 -21.42
CA ALA A 186 -2.36 -20.97 -21.26
C ALA A 186 -3.67 -20.21 -20.96
N GLN A 187 -4.81 -20.69 -21.43
CA GLN A 187 -6.14 -20.11 -21.15
C GLN A 187 -6.69 -20.52 -19.76
N GLU A 188 -6.26 -21.66 -19.23
CA GLU A 188 -6.69 -22.16 -17.92
C GLU A 188 -5.81 -21.70 -16.76
N GLY A 189 -4.58 -21.21 -17.02
CA GLY A 189 -3.62 -20.78 -16.02
C GLY A 189 -3.93 -19.42 -15.39
N PRO A 190 -3.25 -19.07 -14.27
CA PRO A 190 -3.36 -17.74 -13.69
C PRO A 190 -2.75 -16.70 -14.63
N GLN A 191 -3.44 -15.59 -14.83
CA GLN A 191 -3.01 -14.47 -15.67
C GLN A 191 -2.13 -13.48 -14.89
N PHE A 192 -2.21 -13.53 -13.54
CA PHE A 192 -1.36 -12.74 -12.66
C PHE A 192 -1.04 -13.50 -11.37
N VAL A 193 0.05 -13.08 -10.75
CA VAL A 193 0.45 -13.49 -9.40
C VAL A 193 0.63 -12.21 -8.58
N PHE A 194 -0.13 -12.07 -7.52
CA PHE A 194 0.05 -11.02 -6.53
C PHE A 194 0.83 -11.56 -5.34
N ILE A 195 1.90 -10.87 -4.95
CA ILE A 195 2.68 -11.20 -3.76
C ILE A 195 2.80 -9.96 -2.90
N ALA A 196 2.19 -9.98 -1.72
CA ALA A 196 2.37 -8.94 -0.72
C ALA A 196 3.70 -9.17 -0.02
N ALA A 197 4.69 -8.30 -0.25
CA ALA A 197 6.01 -8.36 0.37
C ALA A 197 6.23 -7.13 1.25
N SER A 198 6.84 -7.32 2.43
CA SER A 198 7.21 -6.26 3.40
C SER A 198 8.71 -6.06 3.44
#